data_bef1fd96ad9d3d66325bd15c60fc3a10
#
_entry.id   bef1fd96ad9d3d66325bd15c60fc3a10
#
_cell.length_a   1.000
_cell.length_b   1.000
_cell.length_c   1.000
_cell.angle_alpha   90.00
_cell.angle_beta   90.00
_cell.angle_gamma   90.00
#
_symmetry.space_group_name_H-M   'P 1'
#
loop_
_entity.id
_entity.type
_entity.pdbx_description
1 polymer ?
#
loop_
_entity_poly.entity_id
_entity_poly.type
_entity_poly.pdbx_seq_one_letter_code
_entity_poly.pdbx_strand_id
1 'polypeptide(L)'
;MKRKILIAIFAFTAITVNSQTLQNTSYINLSGEKVLRLEMNLPVDINSAWQLFTSDQKLVKWIAPLAHIELRSGGYIITNYDSTKNLSDSTSIKLPITSYIDEELLVLKVILNDNFEKNVRDNDDNLKEIIQFKKTDESNTQIISSMTGWGIGSDWDKTYNFFVKGNEWTYQELLKNYK
;
A
#
# COMPACT_ATOMS: atom_id res chain seq x y z
N MET A 1 67.57 16.50 -11.37
CA MET A 1 66.15 16.87 -11.59
C MET A 1 65.28 15.76 -11.06
N LYS A 2 64.58 15.92 -9.93
CA LYS A 2 63.69 14.91 -9.37
C LYS A 2 62.26 15.23 -9.84
N ARG A 3 61.67 14.38 -10.67
CA ARG A 3 60.28 14.48 -11.09
C ARG A 3 59.36 14.05 -9.96
N LYS A 4 58.52 14.96 -9.46
CA LYS A 4 57.40 14.63 -8.55
C LYS A 4 56.22 14.14 -9.37
N ILE A 5 55.85 12.87 -9.19
CA ILE A 5 54.62 12.31 -9.75
C ILE A 5 53.49 12.65 -8.80
N LEU A 6 52.53 13.45 -9.27
CA LEU A 6 51.29 13.79 -8.53
C LEU A 6 50.26 12.70 -8.84
N ILE A 7 49.95 11.83 -7.91
CA ILE A 7 48.88 10.85 -8.03
C ILE A 7 47.59 11.52 -7.58
N ALA A 8 46.70 11.84 -8.54
CA ALA A 8 45.33 12.31 -8.24
C ALA A 8 44.47 11.08 -7.91
N ILE A 9 44.06 10.95 -6.65
CA ILE A 9 43.10 9.94 -6.22
C ILE A 9 41.71 10.47 -6.54
N PHE A 10 41.07 9.92 -7.58
CA PHE A 10 39.65 10.15 -7.87
C PHE A 10 38.82 9.26 -6.89
N ALA A 11 38.25 9.90 -5.87
CA ALA A 11 37.26 9.23 -5.04
C ALA A 11 35.97 9.08 -5.84
N PHE A 12 35.69 7.87 -6.34
CA PHE A 12 34.43 7.52 -6.95
C PHE A 12 33.39 7.36 -5.79
N THR A 13 32.59 8.39 -5.55
CA THR A 13 31.39 8.23 -4.72
C THR A 13 30.36 7.45 -5.54
N ALA A 14 30.17 6.18 -5.21
CA ALA A 14 29.08 5.39 -5.75
C ALA A 14 27.76 5.97 -5.23
N ILE A 15 27.05 6.70 -6.08
CA ILE A 15 25.67 7.10 -5.81
C ILE A 15 24.84 5.81 -5.99
N THR A 16 24.43 5.20 -4.87
CA THR A 16 23.45 4.12 -4.88
C THR A 16 22.11 4.76 -5.22
N VAL A 17 21.70 4.68 -6.48
CA VAL A 17 20.34 4.97 -6.89
C VAL A 17 19.47 3.85 -6.32
N ASN A 18 18.84 4.09 -5.16
CA ASN A 18 17.79 3.20 -4.67
C ASN A 18 16.61 3.32 -5.65
N SER A 19 16.53 2.38 -6.58
CA SER A 19 15.35 2.24 -7.44
C SER A 19 14.14 1.95 -6.54
N GLN A 20 13.17 2.85 -6.57
CA GLN A 20 11.89 2.69 -5.87
C GLN A 20 11.11 1.58 -6.57
N THR A 21 11.23 0.38 -6.07
CA THR A 21 10.57 -0.81 -6.62
C THR A 21 9.56 -1.33 -5.62
N LEU A 22 8.38 -1.69 -6.15
CA LEU A 22 7.41 -2.47 -5.41
C LEU A 22 7.90 -3.92 -5.38
N GLN A 23 7.97 -4.51 -4.20
CA GLN A 23 8.32 -5.90 -4.00
C GLN A 23 7.10 -6.69 -3.54
N ASN A 24 6.79 -7.77 -4.23
CA ASN A 24 5.80 -8.74 -3.77
C ASN A 24 6.53 -9.81 -2.94
N THR A 25 6.31 -9.77 -1.63
CA THR A 25 6.89 -10.68 -0.63
C THR A 25 5.82 -11.56 0.00
N SER A 26 4.74 -11.85 -0.73
CA SER A 26 3.64 -12.71 -0.30
C SER A 26 4.13 -14.10 0.12
N TYR A 27 3.48 -14.68 1.12
CA TYR A 27 3.89 -15.96 1.67
C TYR A 27 2.69 -16.74 2.27
N ILE A 28 2.93 -17.98 2.63
CA ILE A 28 2.02 -18.78 3.46
C ILE A 28 2.60 -18.78 4.87
N ASN A 29 1.79 -18.38 5.87
CA ASN A 29 2.21 -18.33 7.25
C ASN A 29 2.29 -19.74 7.88
N LEU A 30 2.76 -19.82 9.15
CA LEU A 30 2.92 -21.09 9.86
C LEU A 30 1.60 -21.85 10.08
N SER A 31 0.46 -21.14 10.04
CA SER A 31 -0.88 -21.75 10.14
C SER A 31 -1.43 -22.21 8.78
N GLY A 32 -0.66 -22.06 7.69
CA GLY A 32 -1.08 -22.43 6.32
C GLY A 32 -1.94 -21.37 5.62
N GLU A 33 -2.06 -20.17 6.17
CA GLU A 33 -2.88 -19.10 5.60
C GLU A 33 -2.04 -18.23 4.64
N LYS A 34 -2.66 -17.81 3.53
CA LYS A 34 -2.06 -16.88 2.58
C LYS A 34 -1.94 -15.49 3.20
N VAL A 35 -0.80 -14.86 2.97
CA VAL A 35 -0.57 -13.43 3.24
C VAL A 35 -0.14 -12.80 1.93
N LEU A 36 -0.98 -11.94 1.36
CA LEU A 36 -0.56 -11.03 0.29
C LEU A 36 0.24 -9.91 0.96
N ARG A 37 1.51 -9.73 0.56
CA ARG A 37 2.37 -8.73 1.13
C ARG A 37 3.14 -7.98 0.06
N LEU A 38 3.00 -6.67 0.08
CA LEU A 38 3.68 -5.74 -0.81
C LEU A 38 4.52 -4.76 0.01
N GLU A 39 5.77 -4.56 -0.41
CA GLU A 39 6.72 -3.69 0.29
C GLU A 39 7.29 -2.66 -0.68
N MET A 40 7.46 -1.43 -0.21
CA MET A 40 8.07 -0.34 -0.96
C MET A 40 8.80 0.62 -0.04
N ASN A 41 9.85 1.26 -0.56
CA ASN A 41 10.53 2.36 0.11
C ASN A 41 10.17 3.66 -0.59
N LEU A 42 9.77 4.68 0.20
CA LEU A 42 9.48 6.02 -0.29
C LEU A 42 10.55 6.99 0.24
N PRO A 43 11.04 7.92 -0.62
CA PRO A 43 12.01 8.93 -0.24
C PRO A 43 11.33 10.12 0.43
N VAL A 44 10.60 9.85 1.49
CA VAL A 44 9.89 10.83 2.31
C VAL A 44 9.96 10.43 3.78
N ASP A 45 9.89 11.42 4.67
CA ASP A 45 9.80 11.20 6.10
C ASP A 45 8.50 10.47 6.49
N ILE A 46 8.46 9.97 7.73
CA ILE A 46 7.35 9.15 8.22
C ILE A 46 6.01 9.90 8.23
N ASN A 47 6.00 11.19 8.58
CA ASN A 47 4.79 12.00 8.58
C ASN A 47 4.25 12.20 7.15
N SER A 48 5.13 12.53 6.21
CA SER A 48 4.78 12.64 4.80
C SER A 48 4.24 11.32 4.24
N ALA A 49 4.85 10.19 4.60
CA ALA A 49 4.37 8.85 4.22
C ALA A 49 2.98 8.56 4.79
N TRP A 50 2.77 8.87 6.09
CA TRP A 50 1.47 8.73 6.75
C TRP A 50 0.38 9.54 6.06
N GLN A 51 0.66 10.79 5.71
CA GLN A 51 -0.28 11.68 5.02
C GLN A 51 -0.70 11.17 3.64
N LEU A 52 0.11 10.35 2.95
CA LEU A 52 -0.28 9.74 1.67
C LEU A 52 -1.53 8.86 1.82
N PHE A 53 -1.73 8.27 2.98
CA PHE A 53 -2.83 7.35 3.29
C PHE A 53 -3.95 7.99 4.12
N THR A 54 -3.69 9.15 4.72
CA THR A 54 -4.59 9.77 5.72
C THR A 54 -5.05 11.18 5.37
N SER A 55 -4.74 11.66 4.17
CA SER A 55 -5.19 12.96 3.67
C SER A 55 -5.93 12.80 2.35
N ASP A 56 -7.16 13.34 2.26
CA ASP A 56 -7.96 13.34 1.04
C ASP A 56 -7.18 13.87 -0.17
N GLN A 57 -6.48 15.00 0.02
CA GLN A 57 -5.68 15.63 -1.03
C GLN A 57 -4.53 14.76 -1.55
N LYS A 58 -4.04 13.85 -0.73
CA LYS A 58 -2.97 12.92 -1.09
C LYS A 58 -3.52 11.62 -1.68
N LEU A 59 -4.59 11.08 -1.11
CA LEU A 59 -5.27 9.86 -1.60
C LEU A 59 -5.69 9.97 -3.05
N VAL A 60 -6.31 11.08 -3.47
CA VAL A 60 -6.77 11.28 -4.85
C VAL A 60 -5.64 11.31 -5.89
N LYS A 61 -4.39 11.36 -5.46
CA LYS A 61 -3.23 11.37 -6.37
C LYS A 61 -2.76 9.97 -6.79
N TRP A 62 -3.22 8.92 -6.10
CA TRP A 62 -2.74 7.59 -6.37
C TRP A 62 -3.76 6.46 -6.20
N ILE A 63 -4.71 6.56 -5.24
CA ILE A 63 -5.63 5.44 -4.98
C ILE A 63 -6.83 5.46 -5.93
N ALA A 64 -7.50 6.60 -6.08
CA ALA A 64 -8.65 6.79 -6.96
C ALA A 64 -8.89 8.28 -7.18
N PRO A 65 -9.53 8.70 -8.30
CA PRO A 65 -9.83 10.11 -8.58
C PRO A 65 -10.77 10.77 -7.55
N LEU A 66 -11.60 9.98 -6.88
CA LEU A 66 -12.42 10.44 -5.75
C LEU A 66 -12.06 9.58 -4.53
N ALA A 67 -11.61 10.23 -3.47
CA ALA A 67 -11.27 9.59 -2.21
C ALA A 67 -11.52 10.51 -1.03
N HIS A 68 -11.96 9.93 0.09
CA HIS A 68 -12.10 10.61 1.37
C HIS A 68 -11.77 9.65 2.51
N ILE A 69 -11.18 10.19 3.57
CA ILE A 69 -10.89 9.45 4.79
C ILE A 69 -11.50 10.14 6.01
N GLU A 70 -12.17 9.37 6.82
CA GLU A 70 -12.57 9.73 8.18
C GLU A 70 -11.63 9.00 9.15
N LEU A 71 -10.48 9.62 9.47
CA LEU A 71 -9.43 8.98 10.26
C LEU A 71 -9.82 8.91 11.74
N ARG A 72 -10.46 7.82 12.12
CA ARG A 72 -10.76 7.42 13.51
C ARG A 72 -11.09 5.93 13.54
N SER A 73 -10.98 5.29 14.69
CA SER A 73 -11.52 3.93 14.87
C SER A 73 -13.02 3.93 14.58
N GLY A 74 -13.48 3.01 13.73
CA GLY A 74 -14.84 2.99 13.20
C GLY A 74 -15.14 4.04 12.11
N GLY A 75 -14.15 4.87 11.71
CA GLY A 75 -14.21 5.67 10.50
C GLY A 75 -13.95 4.81 9.25
N TYR A 76 -13.60 5.42 8.14
CA TYR A 76 -13.44 4.70 6.87
C TYR A 76 -12.58 5.46 5.86
N ILE A 77 -12.06 4.74 4.89
CA ILE A 77 -11.66 5.28 3.58
C ILE A 77 -12.78 4.93 2.59
N ILE A 78 -13.19 5.90 1.78
CA ILE A 78 -14.14 5.69 0.68
C ILE A 78 -13.53 6.20 -0.62
N THR A 79 -13.65 5.42 -1.68
CA THR A 79 -13.08 5.73 -2.99
C THR A 79 -14.11 5.48 -4.09
N ASN A 80 -14.00 6.25 -5.19
CA ASN A 80 -14.71 5.95 -6.43
C ASN A 80 -13.75 6.14 -7.62
N TYR A 81 -13.65 5.13 -8.45
CA TYR A 81 -12.76 5.12 -9.62
C TYR A 81 -13.34 5.86 -10.83
N ASP A 82 -14.62 6.19 -10.80
CA ASP A 82 -15.29 7.00 -11.83
C ASP A 82 -15.38 8.46 -11.38
N SER A 83 -14.56 9.33 -12.00
CA SER A 83 -14.52 10.77 -11.68
C SER A 83 -15.81 11.53 -12.03
N THR A 84 -16.74 10.93 -12.80
CA THR A 84 -18.04 11.51 -13.13
C THR A 84 -19.10 11.27 -12.06
N LYS A 85 -18.79 10.41 -11.07
CA LYS A 85 -19.64 10.07 -9.94
C LYS A 85 -19.36 10.95 -8.71
N ASN A 86 -19.93 10.55 -7.60
CA ASN A 86 -19.60 11.09 -6.28
C ASN A 86 -19.40 9.95 -5.28
N LEU A 87 -18.89 10.28 -4.10
CA LEU A 87 -18.57 9.26 -3.08
C LEU A 87 -19.81 8.61 -2.45
N SER A 88 -21.03 9.15 -2.64
CA SER A 88 -22.27 8.50 -2.20
C SER A 88 -22.88 7.55 -3.23
N ASP A 89 -22.25 7.41 -4.42
CA ASP A 89 -22.70 6.46 -5.45
C ASP A 89 -22.52 5.01 -4.96
N SER A 90 -23.43 4.13 -5.38
CA SER A 90 -23.41 2.71 -5.01
C SER A 90 -22.18 1.95 -5.49
N THR A 91 -21.46 2.50 -6.47
CA THR A 91 -20.20 1.93 -6.99
C THR A 91 -18.98 2.33 -6.14
N SER A 92 -19.15 3.20 -5.15
CA SER A 92 -18.06 3.57 -4.25
C SER A 92 -17.66 2.40 -3.36
N ILE A 93 -16.34 2.27 -3.14
CA ILE A 93 -15.74 1.24 -2.29
C ILE A 93 -15.47 1.87 -0.93
N LYS A 94 -16.06 1.30 0.12
CA LYS A 94 -15.87 1.75 1.49
C LYS A 94 -15.09 0.72 2.30
N LEU A 95 -13.98 1.14 2.88
CA LEU A 95 -13.09 0.33 3.70
C LEU A 95 -13.11 0.87 5.14
N PRO A 96 -13.82 0.23 6.07
CA PRO A 96 -13.86 0.65 7.46
C PRO A 96 -12.47 0.59 8.11
N ILE A 97 -12.11 1.64 8.87
CA ILE A 97 -10.90 1.66 9.70
C ILE A 97 -11.22 0.92 11.00
N THR A 98 -10.60 -0.23 11.21
CA THR A 98 -10.78 -1.02 12.42
C THR A 98 -9.83 -0.61 13.54
N SER A 99 -8.63 -0.16 13.18
CA SER A 99 -7.60 0.30 14.11
C SER A 99 -6.58 1.16 13.39
N TYR A 100 -5.93 2.08 14.10
CA TYR A 100 -4.73 2.77 13.61
C TYR A 100 -3.86 3.22 14.78
N ILE A 101 -2.59 3.44 14.48
CA ILE A 101 -1.60 4.11 15.34
C ILE A 101 -0.91 5.11 14.44
N ASP A 102 -0.93 6.39 14.83
CA ASP A 102 -0.38 7.48 14.02
C ASP A 102 1.07 7.17 13.61
N GLU A 103 1.35 7.34 12.32
CA GLU A 103 2.66 7.12 11.70
C GLU A 103 3.22 5.69 11.79
N GLU A 104 2.45 4.72 12.32
CA GLU A 104 2.90 3.33 12.48
C GLU A 104 2.01 2.32 11.75
N LEU A 105 0.68 2.44 11.90
CA LEU A 105 -0.25 1.40 11.49
C LEU A 105 -1.61 1.94 11.05
N LEU A 106 -2.13 1.42 9.95
CA LEU A 106 -3.52 1.59 9.53
C LEU A 106 -4.10 0.21 9.17
N VAL A 107 -5.23 -0.16 9.79
CA VAL A 107 -5.92 -1.44 9.55
C VAL A 107 -7.30 -1.19 8.99
N LEU A 108 -7.54 -1.71 7.80
CA LEU A 108 -8.78 -1.58 7.06
C LEU A 108 -9.48 -2.95 6.98
N LYS A 109 -10.77 -2.97 7.26
CA LYS A 109 -11.65 -4.09 6.89
C LYS A 109 -11.86 -4.03 5.38
N VAL A 110 -11.68 -5.14 4.70
CA VAL A 110 -12.02 -5.26 3.29
C VAL A 110 -13.40 -5.88 3.18
N ILE A 111 -14.31 -5.18 2.50
CA ILE A 111 -15.67 -5.63 2.23
C ILE A 111 -15.78 -5.88 0.72
N LEU A 112 -16.13 -7.11 0.36
CA LEU A 112 -16.24 -7.51 -1.03
C LEU A 112 -17.61 -7.10 -1.59
N ASN A 113 -17.61 -6.48 -2.76
CA ASN A 113 -18.80 -6.04 -3.47
C ASN A 113 -19.34 -7.13 -4.44
N ASP A 114 -20.42 -6.80 -5.17
CA ASP A 114 -21.10 -7.73 -6.08
C ASP A 114 -20.27 -8.23 -7.27
N ASN A 115 -19.06 -7.72 -7.47
CA ASN A 115 -18.12 -8.24 -8.47
C ASN A 115 -17.46 -9.57 -8.05
N PHE A 116 -17.60 -9.96 -6.78
CA PHE A 116 -17.05 -11.20 -6.24
C PHE A 116 -18.14 -12.25 -6.05
N GLU A 117 -17.76 -13.53 -6.05
CA GLU A 117 -18.67 -14.64 -5.85
C GLU A 117 -19.37 -14.54 -4.48
N LYS A 118 -20.66 -14.90 -4.44
CA LYS A 118 -21.48 -14.75 -3.23
C LYS A 118 -20.90 -15.51 -2.02
N ASN A 119 -20.39 -16.72 -2.23
CA ASN A 119 -19.78 -17.51 -1.16
C ASN A 119 -18.53 -16.88 -0.56
N VAL A 120 -17.80 -16.08 -1.33
CA VAL A 120 -16.62 -15.33 -0.83
C VAL A 120 -17.08 -14.10 -0.04
N ARG A 121 -18.05 -13.35 -0.57
CA ARG A 121 -18.63 -12.17 0.08
C ARG A 121 -19.29 -12.50 1.43
N ASP A 122 -20.00 -13.61 1.50
CA ASP A 122 -20.68 -14.06 2.72
C ASP A 122 -19.69 -14.51 3.82
N ASN A 123 -18.39 -14.64 3.51
CA ASN A 123 -17.36 -15.14 4.41
C ASN A 123 -16.12 -14.20 4.47
N ASP A 124 -16.27 -12.91 4.12
CA ASP A 124 -15.18 -11.94 4.13
C ASP A 124 -14.90 -11.27 5.50
N ASP A 125 -15.52 -11.74 6.56
CA ASP A 125 -15.46 -11.13 7.89
C ASP A 125 -14.03 -10.92 8.43
N ASN A 126 -13.12 -11.79 8.07
CA ASN A 126 -11.73 -11.74 8.51
C ASN A 126 -10.81 -11.02 7.52
N LEU A 127 -11.31 -10.67 6.31
CA LEU A 127 -10.48 -10.07 5.29
C LEU A 127 -10.14 -8.63 5.67
N LYS A 128 -8.85 -8.34 5.77
CA LYS A 128 -8.33 -7.02 6.16
C LYS A 128 -7.03 -6.69 5.46
N GLU A 129 -6.79 -5.42 5.30
CA GLU A 129 -5.50 -4.86 4.89
C GLU A 129 -4.85 -4.17 6.09
N ILE A 130 -3.58 -4.46 6.31
CA ILE A 130 -2.74 -3.95 7.38
C ILE A 130 -1.61 -3.19 6.72
N ILE A 131 -1.58 -1.88 6.89
CA ILE A 131 -0.55 -1.00 6.32
C ILE A 131 0.36 -0.55 7.45
N GLN A 132 1.62 -0.92 7.39
CA GLN A 132 2.65 -0.56 8.37
C GLN A 132 3.58 0.49 7.76
N PHE A 133 3.96 1.46 8.59
CA PHE A 133 4.91 2.51 8.26
C PHE A 133 6.15 2.33 9.13
N LYS A 134 7.32 2.26 8.51
CA LYS A 134 8.59 2.09 9.21
C LYS A 134 9.58 3.15 8.76
N LYS A 135 9.93 4.06 9.66
CA LYS A 135 11.02 4.99 9.43
C LYS A 135 12.31 4.20 9.23
N THR A 136 12.95 4.35 8.07
CA THR A 136 14.25 3.74 7.78
C THR A 136 15.39 4.71 8.07
N ASP A 137 15.16 6.00 7.84
CA ASP A 137 16.00 7.13 8.26
C ASP A 137 15.17 8.43 8.28
N GLU A 138 15.80 9.61 8.40
CA GLU A 138 15.09 10.89 8.51
C GLU A 138 14.28 11.27 7.25
N SER A 139 14.65 10.75 6.10
CA SER A 139 14.06 11.11 4.78
C SER A 139 13.46 9.92 4.05
N ASN A 140 13.46 8.73 4.64
CA ASN A 140 12.99 7.53 3.99
C ASN A 140 12.07 6.70 4.89
N THR A 141 10.99 6.21 4.31
CA THR A 141 10.00 5.36 4.99
C THR A 141 9.74 4.11 4.17
N GLN A 142 9.81 2.94 4.81
CA GLN A 142 9.31 1.69 4.26
C GLN A 142 7.82 1.56 4.56
N ILE A 143 7.02 1.28 3.53
CA ILE A 143 5.60 0.91 3.66
C ILE A 143 5.46 -0.57 3.37
N ILE A 144 4.72 -1.26 4.24
CA ILE A 144 4.40 -2.68 4.12
C ILE A 144 2.88 -2.82 4.17
N SER A 145 2.25 -3.14 3.04
CA SER A 145 0.84 -3.53 2.99
C SER A 145 0.74 -5.04 3.05
N SER A 146 -0.10 -5.55 3.96
CA SER A 146 -0.37 -6.98 4.09
C SER A 146 -1.87 -7.24 4.12
N MET A 147 -2.37 -8.12 3.26
CA MET A 147 -3.76 -8.60 3.34
C MET A 147 -3.80 -10.02 3.88
N THR A 148 -4.70 -10.25 4.84
CA THR A 148 -4.90 -11.52 5.55
C THR A 148 -6.37 -11.83 5.71
N GLY A 149 -6.69 -13.05 6.18
CA GLY A 149 -8.07 -13.47 6.43
C GLY A 149 -8.75 -14.08 5.22
N TRP A 150 -7.96 -14.59 4.26
CA TRP A 150 -8.45 -15.29 3.08
C TRP A 150 -9.11 -16.63 3.46
N GLY A 151 -10.23 -16.93 2.83
CA GLY A 151 -10.81 -18.27 2.92
C GLY A 151 -10.11 -19.29 2.02
N ILE A 152 -10.70 -20.48 1.93
CA ILE A 152 -10.16 -21.63 1.18
C ILE A 152 -11.09 -21.95 -0.01
N GLY A 153 -10.50 -22.38 -1.12
CA GLY A 153 -11.20 -22.82 -2.32
C GLY A 153 -10.97 -21.95 -3.54
N SER A 154 -11.43 -22.44 -4.69
CA SER A 154 -11.11 -21.84 -6.01
C SER A 154 -11.58 -20.39 -6.16
N ASP A 155 -12.71 -20.02 -5.55
CA ASP A 155 -13.22 -18.63 -5.64
C ASP A 155 -12.40 -17.68 -4.76
N TRP A 156 -11.93 -18.16 -3.61
CA TRP A 156 -10.95 -17.44 -2.80
C TRP A 156 -9.61 -17.29 -3.49
N ASP A 157 -9.16 -18.31 -4.24
CA ASP A 157 -7.94 -18.23 -5.04
C ASP A 157 -8.05 -17.18 -6.17
N LYS A 158 -9.21 -17.12 -6.84
CA LYS A 158 -9.49 -16.07 -7.83
C LYS A 158 -9.49 -14.69 -7.18
N THR A 159 -10.17 -14.56 -6.04
CA THR A 159 -10.22 -13.30 -5.27
C THR A 159 -8.84 -12.86 -4.83
N TYR A 160 -8.03 -13.75 -4.26
CA TYR A 160 -6.65 -13.48 -3.91
C TYR A 160 -5.83 -12.94 -5.11
N ASN A 161 -5.90 -13.64 -6.24
CA ASN A 161 -5.19 -13.25 -7.45
C ASN A 161 -5.67 -11.91 -8.03
N PHE A 162 -6.95 -11.58 -7.86
CA PHE A 162 -7.48 -10.26 -8.20
C PHE A 162 -6.82 -9.17 -7.35
N PHE A 163 -6.76 -9.36 -6.02
CA PHE A 163 -6.13 -8.39 -5.12
C PHE A 163 -4.62 -8.28 -5.31
N VAL A 164 -3.91 -9.38 -5.63
CA VAL A 164 -2.48 -9.31 -5.99
C VAL A 164 -2.28 -8.30 -7.11
N LYS A 165 -3.00 -8.46 -8.23
CA LYS A 165 -2.86 -7.58 -9.41
C LYS A 165 -3.34 -6.16 -9.13
N GLY A 166 -4.47 -6.01 -8.44
CA GLY A 166 -5.08 -4.73 -8.14
C GLY A 166 -4.19 -3.89 -7.21
N ASN A 167 -3.70 -4.48 -6.13
CA ASN A 167 -2.85 -3.78 -5.18
C ASN A 167 -1.46 -3.47 -5.77
N GLU A 168 -0.86 -4.39 -6.53
CA GLU A 168 0.39 -4.10 -7.25
C GLU A 168 0.24 -2.90 -8.18
N TRP A 169 -0.85 -2.84 -8.95
CA TRP A 169 -1.13 -1.70 -9.81
C TRP A 169 -1.31 -0.42 -9.00
N THR A 170 -2.13 -0.44 -7.95
CA THR A 170 -2.41 0.74 -7.11
C THR A 170 -1.15 1.30 -6.44
N TYR A 171 -0.31 0.43 -5.87
CA TYR A 171 0.95 0.87 -5.26
C TYR A 171 2.00 1.31 -6.28
N GLN A 172 1.95 0.79 -7.51
CA GLN A 172 2.76 1.33 -8.60
C GLN A 172 2.34 2.75 -8.99
N GLU A 173 1.03 3.08 -8.96
CA GLU A 173 0.57 4.46 -9.15
C GLU A 173 1.12 5.40 -8.05
N LEU A 174 1.12 4.95 -6.79
CA LEU A 174 1.77 5.70 -5.71
C LEU A 174 3.24 5.99 -6.02
N LEU A 175 4.00 4.97 -6.43
CA LEU A 175 5.43 5.09 -6.73
C LEU A 175 5.75 6.00 -7.91
N LYS A 176 4.82 6.21 -8.86
CA LYS A 176 5.02 7.14 -10.00
C LYS A 176 5.22 8.58 -9.54
N ASN A 177 4.70 8.96 -8.37
CA ASN A 177 4.88 10.29 -7.81
C ASN A 177 6.30 10.57 -7.31
N TYR A 178 7.18 9.55 -7.30
CA TYR A 178 8.54 9.60 -6.75
C TYR A 178 9.63 9.13 -7.73
N LYS A 179 9.29 8.99 -9.00
CA LYS A 179 10.22 8.63 -10.09
C LYS A 179 10.81 9.83 -10.77
#